data_d5d4cec9c34f80d7f2294abfd8639009
#
_entry.id   d5d4cec9c34f80d7f2294abfd8639009
#
_cell.length_a   1.000
_cell.length_b   1.000
_cell.length_c   1.000
_cell.angle_alpha   90.00
_cell.angle_beta   90.00
_cell.angle_gamma   90.00
#
_symmetry.space_group_name_H-M   'P 1'
#
loop_
_entity.id
_entity.type
_entity.pdbx_description
1 polymer ?
#
loop_
_entity_poly.entity_id
_entity_poly.type
_entity_poly.pdbx_seq_one_letter_code
_entity_poly.pdbx_strand_id
1 'polypeptide(L)'
;MATSGTKTFKLSIADTIEEAYELAGIELRTGYDAETARRSLNIMFADWSNRGVNLWTIDQISTSLTTGTASYTLNSYDIDIVSAIVKVTDSSGNSTDLSVERIGRTEYLNIPDKTIQGRPTQIFLDRQTTPVLKVW
;
A
#
# COMPACT_ATOMS: atom_id res chain seq x y z
N MET A 1 30.94 5.41 21.64
CA MET A 1 30.92 4.16 20.82
C MET A 1 30.22 4.47 19.53
N ALA A 2 30.89 4.29 18.41
CA ALA A 2 30.26 4.44 17.10
C ALA A 2 29.34 3.22 16.84
N THR A 3 28.08 3.47 16.49
CA THR A 3 27.18 2.41 16.02
C THR A 3 27.58 2.01 14.61
N SER A 4 27.39 0.74 14.23
CA SER A 4 27.76 0.22 12.89
C SER A 4 27.05 0.92 11.72
N GLY A 5 26.09 1.82 12.00
CA GLY A 5 25.33 2.56 10.99
C GLY A 5 24.36 1.72 10.16
N THR A 6 24.33 0.42 10.33
CA THR A 6 23.42 -0.48 9.61
C THR A 6 22.39 -1.06 10.57
N LYS A 7 21.12 -0.81 10.30
CA LYS A 7 19.97 -1.38 11.01
C LYS A 7 19.26 -2.45 10.17
N THR A 8 19.95 -3.02 9.21
CA THR A 8 19.35 -3.96 8.26
C THR A 8 19.42 -5.37 8.84
N PHE A 9 18.32 -5.85 9.35
CA PHE A 9 18.14 -7.26 9.66
C PHE A 9 17.55 -7.94 8.43
N LYS A 10 18.27 -8.92 7.87
CA LYS A 10 17.79 -9.76 6.78
C LYS A 10 17.55 -11.15 7.31
N LEU A 11 16.31 -11.50 7.50
CA LEU A 11 15.93 -12.88 7.83
C LEU A 11 15.81 -13.67 6.52
N SER A 12 16.55 -14.77 6.43
CA SER A 12 16.39 -15.74 5.35
C SER A 12 15.11 -16.56 5.59
N ILE A 13 14.20 -16.54 4.64
CA ILE A 13 12.97 -17.35 4.73
C ILE A 13 13.32 -18.85 4.74
N ALA A 14 14.36 -19.24 4.03
CA ALA A 14 14.81 -20.63 4.00
C ALA A 14 15.30 -21.09 5.38
N ASP A 15 16.16 -20.29 6.02
CA ASP A 15 16.69 -20.60 7.36
C ASP A 15 15.56 -20.61 8.41
N THR A 16 14.59 -19.70 8.29
CA THR A 16 13.42 -19.67 9.18
C THR A 16 12.56 -20.92 9.06
N ILE A 17 12.38 -21.43 7.83
CA ILE A 17 11.63 -22.66 7.59
C ILE A 17 12.39 -23.85 8.16
N GLU A 18 13.71 -23.92 7.95
CA GLU A 18 14.56 -24.98 8.47
C GLU A 18 14.51 -25.02 9.99
N GLU A 19 14.71 -23.89 10.65
CA GLU A 19 14.59 -23.75 12.10
C GLU A 19 13.20 -24.16 12.63
N ALA A 20 12.13 -23.79 11.91
CA ALA A 20 10.77 -24.18 12.31
C ALA A 20 10.56 -25.70 12.23
N TYR A 21 11.14 -26.38 11.23
CA TYR A 21 11.09 -27.83 11.13
C TYR A 21 11.91 -28.51 12.24
N GLU A 22 13.09 -27.98 12.56
CA GLU A 22 13.92 -28.47 13.68
C GLU A 22 13.19 -28.34 15.01
N LEU A 23 12.58 -27.17 15.28
CA LEU A 23 11.77 -26.95 16.49
C LEU A 23 10.56 -27.89 16.58
N ALA A 24 9.98 -28.25 15.44
CA ALA A 24 8.90 -29.23 15.37
C ALA A 24 9.38 -30.69 15.51
N GLY A 25 10.69 -30.92 15.56
CA GLY A 25 11.29 -32.26 15.61
C GLY A 25 11.14 -33.04 14.30
N ILE A 26 10.96 -32.36 13.19
CA ILE A 26 10.78 -32.93 11.85
C ILE A 26 11.97 -32.54 11.00
N GLU A 27 12.56 -33.50 10.32
CA GLU A 27 13.67 -33.26 9.39
C GLU A 27 13.14 -32.79 8.03
N LEU A 28 13.65 -31.66 7.52
CA LEU A 28 13.34 -31.17 6.17
C LEU A 28 14.04 -32.03 5.13
N ARG A 29 13.33 -32.99 4.53
CA ARG A 29 13.92 -34.01 3.67
C ARG A 29 13.90 -33.72 2.20
N THR A 30 12.96 -32.90 1.72
CA THR A 30 12.75 -32.67 0.30
C THR A 30 12.48 -31.21 -0.04
N GLY A 31 12.81 -30.80 -1.29
CA GLY A 31 12.44 -29.49 -1.80
C GLY A 31 10.93 -29.24 -1.84
N TYR A 32 10.14 -30.32 -1.91
CA TYR A 32 8.68 -30.26 -1.85
C TYR A 32 8.17 -29.76 -0.48
N ASP A 33 8.81 -30.21 0.61
CA ASP A 33 8.45 -29.76 1.97
C ASP A 33 8.74 -28.28 2.14
N ALA A 34 9.88 -27.79 1.63
CA ALA A 34 10.25 -26.38 1.65
C ALA A 34 9.27 -25.52 0.81
N GLU A 35 8.84 -26.00 -0.35
CA GLU A 35 7.85 -25.29 -1.18
C GLU A 35 6.48 -25.24 -0.51
N THR A 36 6.05 -26.33 0.13
CA THR A 36 4.79 -26.39 0.87
C THR A 36 4.82 -25.44 2.07
N ALA A 37 5.91 -25.41 2.83
CA ALA A 37 6.08 -24.48 3.93
C ALA A 37 6.06 -23.02 3.46
N ARG A 38 6.74 -22.71 2.36
CA ARG A 38 6.76 -21.38 1.77
C ARG A 38 5.36 -20.93 1.30
N ARG A 39 4.57 -21.85 0.72
CA ARG A 39 3.18 -21.60 0.34
C ARG A 39 2.31 -21.30 1.56
N SER A 40 2.44 -22.09 2.62
CA SER A 40 1.72 -21.89 3.88
C SER A 40 2.07 -20.54 4.52
N LEU A 41 3.34 -20.15 4.49
CA LEU A 41 3.81 -18.85 4.97
C LEU A 41 3.17 -17.69 4.17
N ASN A 42 3.11 -17.80 2.85
CA ASN A 42 2.48 -16.79 1.99
C ASN A 42 0.97 -16.66 2.27
N ILE A 43 0.28 -17.78 2.51
CA ILE A 43 -1.15 -17.77 2.88
C ILE A 43 -1.32 -17.09 4.25
N MET A 44 -0.46 -17.37 5.21
CA MET A 44 -0.48 -16.73 6.54
C MET A 44 -0.26 -15.21 6.43
N PHE A 45 0.69 -14.76 5.62
CA PHE A 45 0.90 -13.32 5.41
C PHE A 45 -0.30 -12.66 4.72
N ALA A 46 -0.95 -13.33 3.78
CA ALA A 46 -2.17 -12.84 3.15
C ALA A 46 -3.32 -12.72 4.17
N ASP A 47 -3.47 -13.69 5.07
CA ASP A 47 -4.45 -13.64 6.16
C ASP A 47 -4.15 -12.47 7.13
N TRP A 48 -2.90 -12.29 7.51
CA TRP A 48 -2.50 -11.15 8.37
C TRP A 48 -2.77 -9.81 7.70
N SER A 49 -2.49 -9.68 6.42
CA SER A 49 -2.81 -8.47 5.65
C SER A 49 -4.31 -8.17 5.66
N ASN A 50 -5.17 -9.20 5.53
CA ASN A 50 -6.61 -9.05 5.61
C ASN A 50 -7.11 -8.65 7.01
N ARG A 51 -6.36 -9.02 8.05
CA ARG A 51 -6.66 -8.63 9.45
C ARG A 51 -6.13 -7.24 9.82
N GLY A 52 -5.55 -6.51 8.89
CA GLY A 52 -5.04 -5.15 9.10
C GLY A 52 -3.62 -5.09 9.68
N VAL A 53 -2.89 -6.20 9.69
CA VAL A 53 -1.45 -6.21 10.01
C VAL A 53 -0.65 -5.86 8.76
N ASN A 54 -0.52 -4.56 8.47
CA ASN A 54 -0.02 -4.07 7.17
C ASN A 54 1.31 -3.32 7.28
N LEU A 55 2.07 -3.47 8.36
CA LEU A 55 3.26 -2.65 8.62
C LEU A 55 4.32 -2.65 7.49
N TRP A 56 4.35 -3.72 6.68
CA TRP A 56 5.28 -3.86 5.56
C TRP A 56 4.63 -3.66 4.18
N THR A 57 3.31 -3.40 4.14
CA THR A 57 2.55 -3.25 2.89
C THR A 57 2.06 -1.83 2.66
N ILE A 58 2.34 -0.91 3.60
CA ILE A 58 1.98 0.50 3.47
C ILE A 58 3.16 1.25 2.87
N ASP A 59 2.92 1.89 1.75
CA ASP A 59 3.87 2.78 1.08
C ASP A 59 3.30 4.18 0.97
N GLN A 60 4.17 5.18 0.97
CA GLN A 60 3.80 6.58 0.80
C GLN A 60 4.14 7.03 -0.62
N ILE A 61 3.09 7.26 -1.41
CA ILE A 61 3.22 7.72 -2.79
C ILE A 61 2.88 9.22 -2.86
N SER A 62 3.72 9.98 -3.54
CA SER A 62 3.47 11.40 -3.83
C SER A 62 3.22 11.58 -5.32
N THR A 63 2.08 12.16 -5.67
CA THR A 63 1.68 12.42 -7.07
C THR A 63 1.43 13.91 -7.27
N SER A 64 2.08 14.50 -8.26
CA SER A 64 1.82 15.89 -8.62
C SER A 64 0.46 16.02 -9.33
N LEU A 65 -0.40 16.89 -8.78
CA LEU A 65 -1.70 17.15 -9.37
C LEU A 65 -1.58 18.24 -10.45
N THR A 66 -2.24 17.99 -11.58
CA THR A 66 -2.30 18.94 -12.71
C THR A 66 -3.73 19.44 -12.89
N THR A 67 -3.89 20.75 -13.04
CA THR A 67 -5.20 21.35 -13.28
C THR A 67 -5.87 20.73 -14.50
N GLY A 68 -7.14 20.35 -14.34
CA GLY A 68 -7.91 19.69 -15.40
C GLY A 68 -7.71 18.17 -15.51
N THR A 69 -6.81 17.58 -14.72
CA THR A 69 -6.61 16.13 -14.68
C THR A 69 -7.27 15.55 -13.45
N ALA A 70 -8.35 14.81 -13.65
CA ALA A 70 -9.12 14.18 -12.55
C ALA A 70 -8.79 12.70 -12.32
N SER A 71 -7.88 12.11 -13.10
CA SER A 71 -7.61 10.67 -13.04
C SER A 71 -6.10 10.40 -13.09
N TYR A 72 -5.61 9.62 -12.13
CA TYR A 72 -4.20 9.24 -12.01
C TYR A 72 -4.10 7.73 -11.90
N THR A 73 -3.31 7.12 -12.78
CA THR A 73 -3.07 5.68 -12.78
C THR A 73 -2.08 5.34 -11.67
N LEU A 74 -2.42 4.37 -10.83
CA LEU A 74 -1.56 3.82 -9.79
C LEU A 74 -0.85 2.56 -10.29
N ASN A 75 0.01 1.98 -9.44
CA ASN A 75 0.65 0.71 -9.79
C ASN A 75 -0.35 -0.44 -9.70
N SER A 76 -0.16 -1.46 -10.54
CA SER A 76 -1.06 -2.63 -10.59
C SER A 76 -1.10 -3.45 -9.29
N TYR A 77 -0.14 -3.25 -8.41
CA TYR A 77 -0.07 -3.90 -7.10
C TYR A 77 -0.65 -3.04 -5.95
N ASP A 78 -1.06 -1.80 -6.22
CA ASP A 78 -1.71 -0.96 -5.22
C ASP A 78 -3.16 -1.45 -5.02
N ILE A 79 -3.46 -1.92 -3.81
CA ILE A 79 -4.75 -2.55 -3.50
C ILE A 79 -5.74 -1.51 -3.00
N ASP A 80 -5.29 -0.60 -2.12
CA ASP A 80 -6.15 0.37 -1.47
C ASP A 80 -5.38 1.62 -1.03
N ILE A 81 -6.14 2.68 -0.71
CA ILE A 81 -5.62 3.93 -0.14
C ILE A 81 -6.12 4.01 1.30
N VAL A 82 -5.20 4.00 2.25
CA VAL A 82 -5.52 4.09 3.69
C VAL A 82 -5.88 5.53 4.06
N SER A 83 -5.07 6.48 3.63
CA SER A 83 -5.29 7.91 3.86
C SER A 83 -4.68 8.73 2.74
N ALA A 84 -5.21 9.92 2.52
CA ALA A 84 -4.65 10.87 1.56
C ALA A 84 -4.70 12.29 2.09
N ILE A 85 -3.70 13.06 1.70
CA ILE A 85 -3.60 14.50 1.96
C ILE A 85 -3.24 15.20 0.65
N VAL A 86 -3.69 16.43 0.50
CA VAL A 86 -3.23 17.33 -0.55
C VAL A 86 -2.33 18.38 0.06
N LYS A 87 -1.12 18.48 -0.45
CA LYS A 87 -0.16 19.50 -0.08
C LYS A 87 -0.36 20.71 -0.97
N VAL A 88 -0.73 21.84 -0.37
CA VAL A 88 -0.88 23.12 -1.05
C VAL A 88 0.25 24.03 -0.66
N THR A 89 0.97 24.57 -1.63
CA THR A 89 2.02 25.56 -1.40
C THR A 89 1.53 26.92 -1.86
N ASP A 90 1.60 27.90 -0.99
CA ASP A 90 1.23 29.28 -1.29
C ASP A 90 2.31 30.01 -2.11
N SER A 91 2.01 31.22 -2.54
CA SER A 91 2.96 32.07 -3.28
C SER A 91 4.18 32.49 -2.49
N SER A 92 4.14 32.35 -1.17
CA SER A 92 5.24 32.63 -0.24
C SER A 92 6.12 31.40 0.04
N GLY A 93 5.78 30.25 -0.55
CA GLY A 93 6.51 29.00 -0.36
C GLY A 93 6.09 28.18 0.88
N ASN A 94 5.08 28.64 1.64
CA ASN A 94 4.57 27.89 2.77
C ASN A 94 3.69 26.76 2.30
N SER A 95 3.90 25.56 2.84
CA SER A 95 3.11 24.39 2.50
C SER A 95 2.14 24.05 3.62
N THR A 96 0.90 23.77 3.25
CA THR A 96 -0.17 23.32 4.15
C THR A 96 -0.70 21.99 3.69
N ASP A 97 -0.80 21.04 4.60
CA ASP A 97 -1.35 19.72 4.36
C ASP A 97 -2.86 19.74 4.68
N LEU A 98 -3.65 19.34 3.70
CA LEU A 98 -5.11 19.31 3.79
C LEU A 98 -5.60 17.88 3.63
N SER A 99 -6.39 17.42 4.59
CA SER A 99 -7.03 16.11 4.51
C SER A 99 -8.01 16.04 3.36
N VAL A 100 -8.01 14.90 2.66
CA VAL A 100 -8.93 14.60 1.57
C VAL A 100 -9.79 13.42 1.97
N GLU A 101 -11.09 13.53 1.75
CA GLU A 101 -12.04 12.48 2.08
C GLU A 101 -12.02 11.38 1.03
N ARG A 102 -11.97 10.14 1.49
CA ARG A 102 -12.14 8.97 0.61
C ARG A 102 -13.62 8.63 0.50
N ILE A 103 -14.14 8.65 -0.73
CA ILE A 103 -15.54 8.33 -1.02
C ILE A 103 -15.68 6.96 -1.68
N GLY A 104 -16.87 6.38 -1.53
CA GLY A 104 -17.25 5.13 -2.17
C GLY A 104 -17.67 5.31 -3.64
N ARG A 105 -17.77 4.19 -4.37
CA ARG A 105 -18.19 4.21 -5.78
C ARG A 105 -19.58 4.85 -5.96
N THR A 106 -20.52 4.55 -5.09
CA THR A 106 -21.87 5.08 -5.17
C THR A 106 -21.89 6.61 -5.00
N GLU A 107 -21.13 7.11 -4.04
CA GLU A 107 -20.99 8.56 -3.79
C GLU A 107 -20.34 9.25 -4.98
N TYR A 108 -19.26 8.68 -5.52
CA TYR A 108 -18.60 9.20 -6.72
C TYR A 108 -19.55 9.25 -7.92
N LEU A 109 -20.40 8.23 -8.13
CA LEU A 109 -21.36 8.20 -9.23
C LEU A 109 -22.45 9.26 -9.06
N ASN A 110 -22.83 9.59 -7.85
CA ASN A 110 -23.85 10.58 -7.51
C ASN A 110 -23.36 12.04 -7.63
N ILE A 111 -22.08 12.27 -7.85
CA ILE A 111 -21.55 13.62 -8.11
C ILE A 111 -22.15 14.15 -9.41
N PRO A 112 -22.94 15.24 -9.37
CA PRO A 112 -23.69 15.70 -10.55
C PRO A 112 -22.77 16.26 -11.64
N ASP A 113 -21.72 16.97 -11.27
CA ASP A 113 -20.74 17.52 -12.19
C ASP A 113 -19.31 17.14 -11.78
N LYS A 114 -18.72 16.28 -12.59
CA LYS A 114 -17.34 15.77 -12.39
C LYS A 114 -16.29 16.62 -13.11
N THR A 115 -16.72 17.70 -13.79
CA THR A 115 -15.83 18.56 -14.57
C THR A 115 -15.40 19.81 -13.81
N ILE A 116 -15.97 20.04 -12.63
CA ILE A 116 -15.59 21.16 -11.76
C ILE A 116 -14.12 21.09 -11.45
N GLN A 117 -13.42 22.18 -11.70
CA GLN A 117 -12.01 22.32 -11.42
C GLN A 117 -11.79 23.10 -10.12
N GLY A 118 -10.92 22.61 -9.30
CA GLY A 118 -10.62 23.25 -8.03
C GLY A 118 -9.59 22.43 -7.24
N ARG A 119 -9.44 22.80 -5.99
CA ARG A 119 -8.64 22.00 -5.06
C ARG A 119 -9.41 20.74 -4.72
N PRO A 120 -8.80 19.54 -4.86
CA PRO A 120 -9.46 18.30 -4.51
C PRO A 120 -9.86 18.26 -3.03
N THR A 121 -11.08 17.84 -2.77
CA THR A 121 -11.64 17.62 -1.43
C THR A 121 -11.96 16.16 -1.20
N GLN A 122 -12.19 15.41 -2.28
CA GLN A 122 -12.57 14.00 -2.26
C GLN A 122 -11.75 13.18 -3.23
N ILE A 123 -11.55 11.91 -2.90
CA ILE A 123 -10.89 10.93 -3.74
C ILE A 123 -11.71 9.65 -3.82
N PHE A 124 -11.67 9.02 -4.98
CA PHE A 124 -12.24 7.71 -5.22
C PHE A 124 -11.21 6.80 -5.87
N LEU A 125 -11.00 5.61 -5.32
CA LEU A 125 -10.15 4.58 -5.91
C LEU A 125 -10.99 3.62 -6.74
N ASP A 126 -10.83 3.69 -8.06
CA ASP A 126 -11.44 2.75 -9.00
C ASP A 126 -10.53 1.52 -9.13
N ARG A 127 -10.95 0.41 -8.49
CA ARG A 127 -10.19 -0.84 -8.41
C ARG A 127 -10.39 -1.66 -9.68
N GLN A 128 -9.59 -1.38 -10.67
CA GLN A 128 -9.47 -2.15 -11.90
C GLN A 128 -8.20 -3.02 -11.84
N THR A 129 -7.90 -3.76 -12.91
CA THR A 129 -6.62 -4.49 -13.04
C THR A 129 -5.42 -3.57 -12.85
N THR A 130 -5.52 -2.35 -13.36
CA THR A 130 -4.63 -1.24 -13.02
C THR A 130 -5.47 -0.20 -12.30
N PRO A 131 -5.26 0.03 -10.99
CA PRO A 131 -6.10 0.93 -10.22
C PRO A 131 -5.98 2.38 -10.71
N VAL A 132 -7.09 3.12 -10.65
CA VAL A 132 -7.14 4.52 -11.04
C VAL A 132 -7.64 5.36 -9.87
N LEU A 133 -6.83 6.30 -9.44
CA LEU A 133 -7.22 7.31 -8.47
C LEU A 133 -8.01 8.42 -9.19
N LYS A 134 -9.22 8.64 -8.77
CA LYS A 134 -10.07 9.76 -9.19
C LYS A 134 -10.03 10.83 -8.11
N VAL A 135 -9.77 12.07 -8.51
CA VAL A 135 -9.74 13.23 -7.60
C VAL A 135 -10.82 14.22 -7.99
N TRP A 136 -11.49 14.74 -6.98
CA TRP A 136 -12.59 15.71 -7.15
C TRP A 136 -12.66 16.71 -6.01
#